data_edf1b0a81694b3e0315ae23cf79a09c3
#
_entry.id   edf1b0a81694b3e0315ae23cf79a09c3
#
_cell.length_a   1.000
_cell.length_b   1.000
_cell.length_c   1.000
_cell.angle_alpha   90.00
_cell.angle_beta   90.00
_cell.angle_gamma   90.00
#
_symmetry.space_group_name_H-M   'P 1'
#
loop_
_entity.id
_entity.type
_entity.pdbx_description
1 polymer ?
#
loop_
_entity_poly.entity_id
_entity_poly.type
_entity_poly.pdbx_seq_one_letter_code
_entity_poly.pdbx_strand_id
1 'polypeptide(L)'
;MTSLQKDKNVMNNDATHAHVLRASVAGTIACAFVGAGALTVFSPTLPAAQAVEVDVVTGVVMANSSHPHGPNYVWDNYVMDFSFDTSGKAVTEGDTITIQLPSELRTRATRFDVDDKNGGGTALNCAIPAGEGQSLSCVFTDYAKRHVNMKGDIHVLADMTRESTSDSFSFTINHTVTLTTTVPNGNIVRNTTGYAPVDPYKYGWQLHDGHNDRFTWEIYLPERNITSNTINITDTFDTSYGGYKLFNDPAPNAWQQTRLYKWNSLADFKADVNHQHPAESVKIGGSVNGGTFTLTETADGFVASFPNSNSDAYYLLKYYTELKIPGSATVGTSFKNTAVVNGKSTERTIAIETVGWGELEGQLKTTPPTPSVTTPPTTVPSPSESTTVPSPSVSTTVPPKKSLAHTGVNAAPVIGLGALGLALGVALMRRRQQA
;
A
#
# COMPACT_ATOMS: atom_id res chain seq x y z
N MET A 1 53.88 1.96 42.25
CA MET A 1 53.06 2.79 43.17
C MET A 1 52.31 3.80 42.33
N THR A 2 51.05 3.90 42.59
CA THR A 2 49.98 4.82 42.12
C THR A 2 49.17 4.34 40.92
N SER A 3 48.09 3.71 41.30
CA SER A 3 46.91 3.34 40.53
C SER A 3 46.18 4.60 40.07
N LEU A 4 45.70 4.59 38.81
CA LEU A 4 44.66 5.49 38.32
C LEU A 4 43.50 4.65 37.78
N GLN A 5 42.47 4.64 38.57
CA GLN A 5 41.16 4.08 38.37
C GLN A 5 40.46 4.86 37.26
N LYS A 6 39.98 4.17 36.25
CA LYS A 6 39.25 4.76 35.12
C LYS A 6 37.79 4.39 35.29
N ASP A 7 36.99 5.36 35.69
CA ASP A 7 35.55 5.26 35.86
C ASP A 7 34.88 4.94 34.53
N LYS A 8 34.15 3.84 34.51
CA LYS A 8 33.20 3.51 33.46
C LYS A 8 31.84 4.12 33.82
N ASN A 9 31.49 5.23 33.19
CA ASN A 9 30.11 5.68 33.17
C ASN A 9 29.36 4.93 32.11
N VAL A 10 28.59 3.93 32.54
CA VAL A 10 27.52 3.29 31.74
C VAL A 10 26.30 4.19 31.88
N MET A 11 25.97 4.91 30.84
CA MET A 11 24.66 5.56 30.74
C MET A 11 23.62 4.54 30.33
N ASN A 12 22.87 4.07 31.31
CA ASN A 12 21.59 3.42 31.09
C ASN A 12 20.56 4.50 30.68
N ASN A 13 20.12 4.47 29.43
CA ASN A 13 18.92 5.19 29.00
C ASN A 13 17.73 4.24 29.10
N ASP A 14 17.15 4.13 30.29
CA ASP A 14 15.81 3.62 30.48
C ASP A 14 14.81 4.71 30.06
N ALA A 15 14.31 4.60 28.84
CA ALA A 15 13.17 5.39 28.40
C ALA A 15 11.88 4.73 28.92
N THR A 16 11.45 5.19 30.08
CA THR A 16 10.14 4.87 30.65
C THR A 16 9.06 5.54 29.81
N HIS A 17 8.38 4.77 28.95
CA HIS A 17 7.15 5.21 28.30
C HIS A 17 6.01 5.21 29.32
N ALA A 18 5.63 6.39 29.74
CA ALA A 18 4.42 6.59 30.51
C ALA A 18 3.18 6.36 29.63
N HIS A 19 2.48 5.25 29.85
CA HIS A 19 1.15 5.01 29.30
C HIS A 19 0.14 5.93 29.98
N VAL A 20 -0.32 6.94 29.25
CA VAL A 20 -1.48 7.74 29.65
C VAL A 20 -2.73 6.96 29.28
N LEU A 21 -3.31 6.28 30.25
CA LEU A 21 -4.67 5.71 30.17
C LEU A 21 -5.67 6.87 30.11
N ARG A 22 -6.25 7.12 28.95
CA ARG A 22 -7.44 7.96 28.82
C ARG A 22 -8.66 7.08 29.05
N ALA A 23 -9.22 7.15 30.23
CA ALA A 23 -10.53 6.64 30.55
C ALA A 23 -11.60 7.47 29.83
N SER A 24 -12.33 6.86 28.90
CA SER A 24 -13.51 7.46 28.29
C SER A 24 -14.67 7.35 29.29
N VAL A 25 -15.04 8.47 29.90
CA VAL A 25 -16.25 8.58 30.69
C VAL A 25 -17.42 8.79 29.71
N ALA A 26 -18.26 7.76 29.56
CA ALA A 26 -19.56 7.86 28.91
C ALA A 26 -20.49 8.61 29.84
N GLY A 27 -20.67 9.90 29.62
CA GLY A 27 -21.62 10.73 30.31
C GLY A 27 -23.02 10.51 29.77
N THR A 28 -23.86 9.82 30.55
CA THR A 28 -25.33 9.74 30.33
C THR A 28 -25.96 11.06 30.75
N ILE A 29 -26.37 11.88 29.80
CA ILE A 29 -27.18 13.07 30.10
C ILE A 29 -28.67 12.64 30.10
N ALA A 30 -29.23 12.49 31.26
CA ALA A 30 -30.67 12.35 31.44
C ALA A 30 -31.31 13.75 31.42
N CYS A 31 -31.94 14.13 30.31
CA CYS A 31 -32.84 15.28 30.27
C CYS A 31 -34.27 14.84 30.61
N ALA A 32 -34.72 15.21 31.80
CA ALA A 32 -36.13 15.11 32.19
C ALA A 32 -36.90 16.28 31.55
N PHE A 33 -37.77 16.01 30.59
CA PHE A 33 -38.82 16.95 30.17
C PHE A 33 -40.20 16.49 30.73
N VAL A 34 -40.75 17.31 31.60
CA VAL A 34 -42.15 17.25 32.04
C VAL A 34 -42.95 18.14 31.10
N GLY A 35 -44.02 17.64 30.54
CA GLY A 35 -45.11 18.47 30.10
C GLY A 35 -45.71 18.24 28.72
N ALA A 36 -47.00 17.95 28.74
CA ALA A 36 -48.03 18.11 27.72
C ALA A 36 -48.16 17.01 26.65
N GLY A 37 -49.30 16.34 26.74
CA GLY A 37 -49.72 15.24 25.90
C GLY A 37 -49.84 15.56 24.41
N ALA A 38 -49.12 14.74 23.63
CA ALA A 38 -49.42 14.46 22.25
C ALA A 38 -49.33 12.95 22.09
N LEU A 39 -50.39 12.33 21.60
CA LEU A 39 -50.42 10.94 21.20
C LEU A 39 -49.43 10.79 20.03
N THR A 40 -48.16 10.53 20.34
CA THR A 40 -47.19 10.11 19.35
C THR A 40 -47.43 8.64 19.04
N VAL A 41 -47.90 8.38 17.84
CA VAL A 41 -47.88 7.04 17.25
C VAL A 41 -46.42 6.59 17.26
N PHE A 42 -46.06 5.70 18.18
CA PHE A 42 -44.80 5.00 18.18
C PHE A 42 -44.77 4.09 16.95
N SER A 43 -44.23 4.58 15.84
CA SER A 43 -43.70 3.69 14.81
C SER A 43 -42.54 2.98 15.48
N PRO A 44 -42.54 1.64 15.60
CA PRO A 44 -41.36 0.92 16.05
C PRO A 44 -40.27 1.17 15.01
N THR A 45 -39.36 2.09 15.32
CA THR A 45 -38.08 2.13 14.56
C THR A 45 -37.40 0.81 14.85
N LEU A 46 -37.38 -0.06 13.86
CA LEU A 46 -36.58 -1.26 13.90
C LEU A 46 -35.15 -0.81 14.25
N PRO A 47 -34.52 -1.43 15.27
CA PRO A 47 -33.13 -1.10 15.59
C PRO A 47 -32.32 -1.26 14.30
N ALA A 48 -31.54 -0.24 13.94
CA ALA A 48 -30.57 -0.36 12.87
C ALA A 48 -29.70 -1.60 13.18
N ALA A 49 -29.59 -2.51 12.24
CA ALA A 49 -28.74 -3.68 12.40
C ALA A 49 -27.35 -3.18 12.83
N GLN A 50 -26.88 -3.63 14.00
CA GLN A 50 -25.55 -3.28 14.44
C GLN A 50 -24.56 -4.04 13.55
N ALA A 51 -23.53 -3.32 13.06
CA ALA A 51 -22.41 -3.92 12.35
C ALA A 51 -21.75 -5.00 13.22
N VAL A 52 -21.53 -6.17 12.67
CA VAL A 52 -20.92 -7.32 13.35
C VAL A 52 -19.68 -7.79 12.60
N GLU A 53 -18.75 -8.39 13.34
CA GLU A 53 -17.63 -9.10 12.72
C GLU A 53 -18.13 -10.44 12.17
N VAL A 54 -17.82 -10.73 10.91
CA VAL A 54 -18.29 -11.94 10.23
C VAL A 54 -17.12 -12.85 9.88
N ASP A 55 -17.18 -14.11 10.35
CA ASP A 55 -16.16 -15.13 10.11
C ASP A 55 -16.38 -15.75 8.72
N VAL A 56 -15.82 -15.09 7.72
CA VAL A 56 -15.93 -15.50 6.30
C VAL A 56 -14.59 -15.76 5.64
N VAL A 57 -13.47 -15.43 6.31
CA VAL A 57 -12.13 -15.73 5.77
C VAL A 57 -11.87 -17.23 5.91
N THR A 58 -11.56 -17.88 4.79
CA THR A 58 -11.46 -19.34 4.67
C THR A 58 -10.04 -19.84 4.53
N GLY A 59 -9.11 -19.00 4.17
CA GLY A 59 -7.72 -19.37 3.96
C GLY A 59 -6.78 -18.18 3.88
N VAL A 60 -5.49 -18.47 4.07
CA VAL A 60 -4.40 -17.53 3.85
C VAL A 60 -3.24 -18.23 3.15
N VAL A 61 -2.67 -17.60 2.15
CA VAL A 61 -1.44 -18.01 1.47
C VAL A 61 -0.45 -16.86 1.55
N MET A 62 0.83 -17.17 1.73
CA MET A 62 1.91 -16.20 1.78
C MET A 62 2.96 -16.50 0.70
N ALA A 63 3.38 -15.48 -0.03
CA ALA A 63 4.39 -15.61 -1.07
C ALA A 63 5.48 -14.54 -0.91
N ASN A 64 6.76 -14.92 -1.01
CA ASN A 64 7.86 -13.97 -1.05
C ASN A 64 7.95 -13.36 -2.47
N SER A 65 7.59 -12.10 -2.62
CA SER A 65 7.63 -11.40 -3.91
C SER A 65 9.02 -10.89 -4.26
N SER A 66 9.90 -10.66 -3.28
CA SER A 66 11.29 -10.25 -3.52
C SER A 66 12.14 -11.41 -4.03
N HIS A 67 11.98 -12.61 -3.45
CA HIS A 67 12.74 -13.82 -3.77
C HIS A 67 11.81 -15.05 -3.90
N PRO A 68 11.03 -15.17 -5.00
CA PRO A 68 10.02 -16.24 -5.12
C PRO A 68 10.58 -17.67 -5.05
N HIS A 69 11.87 -17.86 -5.40
CA HIS A 69 12.53 -19.17 -5.46
C HIS A 69 13.87 -19.19 -4.71
N GLY A 70 14.18 -18.15 -3.98
CA GLY A 70 15.47 -17.98 -3.28
C GLY A 70 15.29 -18.10 -1.77
N PRO A 71 16.36 -17.87 -1.03
CA PRO A 71 16.27 -17.74 0.42
C PRO A 71 15.44 -16.51 0.80
N ASN A 72 14.81 -16.58 1.97
CA ASN A 72 14.08 -15.45 2.54
C ASN A 72 15.03 -14.55 3.33
N TYR A 73 14.90 -13.25 3.12
CA TYR A 73 15.67 -12.27 3.86
C TYR A 73 14.77 -11.34 4.69
N VAL A 74 15.32 -10.83 5.78
CA VAL A 74 14.76 -9.66 6.46
C VAL A 74 14.68 -8.52 5.46
N TRP A 75 13.56 -7.82 5.43
CA TRP A 75 13.16 -6.76 4.48
C TRP A 75 12.70 -7.25 3.10
N ASP A 76 12.55 -8.55 2.90
CA ASP A 76 11.80 -9.05 1.74
C ASP A 76 10.33 -8.66 1.84
N ASN A 77 9.74 -8.40 0.68
CA ASN A 77 8.32 -8.16 0.54
C ASN A 77 7.56 -9.49 0.43
N TYR A 78 6.49 -9.60 1.17
CA TYR A 78 5.58 -10.74 1.14
C TYR A 78 4.17 -10.28 0.76
N VAL A 79 3.53 -11.01 -0.13
CA VAL A 79 2.10 -10.89 -0.41
C VAL A 79 1.37 -11.93 0.41
N MET A 80 0.38 -11.50 1.17
CA MET A 80 -0.59 -12.37 1.85
C MET A 80 -1.89 -12.31 1.07
N ASP A 81 -2.40 -13.49 0.69
CA ASP A 81 -3.64 -13.67 -0.04
C ASP A 81 -4.67 -14.32 0.90
N PHE A 82 -5.69 -13.56 1.28
CA PHE A 82 -6.77 -14.01 2.15
C PHE A 82 -8.00 -14.31 1.32
N SER A 83 -8.35 -15.60 1.19
CA SER A 83 -9.59 -16.01 0.53
C SER A 83 -10.76 -15.91 1.49
N PHE A 84 -11.92 -15.44 1.02
CA PHE A 84 -13.14 -15.39 1.81
C PHE A 84 -14.36 -15.90 1.03
N ASP A 85 -15.34 -16.40 1.80
CA ASP A 85 -16.59 -16.95 1.28
C ASP A 85 -17.75 -16.66 2.25
N THR A 86 -18.74 -15.90 1.80
CA THR A 86 -19.94 -15.58 2.60
C THR A 86 -21.09 -16.55 2.39
N SER A 87 -20.88 -17.66 1.66
CA SER A 87 -21.95 -18.65 1.40
C SER A 87 -22.51 -19.20 2.70
N GLY A 88 -23.82 -19.14 2.85
CA GLY A 88 -24.51 -19.58 4.06
C GLY A 88 -24.40 -18.63 5.26
N LYS A 89 -23.79 -17.47 5.10
CA LYS A 89 -23.70 -16.41 6.10
C LYS A 89 -24.63 -15.25 5.73
N ALA A 90 -25.30 -14.71 6.73
CA ALA A 90 -26.02 -13.44 6.56
C ALA A 90 -25.03 -12.28 6.72
N VAL A 91 -24.73 -11.61 5.62
CA VAL A 91 -23.86 -10.43 5.60
C VAL A 91 -24.67 -9.21 5.19
N THR A 92 -24.46 -8.10 5.88
CA THR A 92 -25.14 -6.83 5.66
C THR A 92 -24.13 -5.69 5.49
N GLU A 93 -24.59 -4.55 4.97
CA GLU A 93 -23.80 -3.33 4.92
C GLU A 93 -23.36 -2.93 6.33
N GLY A 94 -22.09 -2.59 6.47
CA GLY A 94 -21.45 -2.21 7.71
C GLY A 94 -20.82 -3.36 8.49
N ASP A 95 -21.14 -4.62 8.18
CA ASP A 95 -20.43 -5.77 8.76
C ASP A 95 -18.95 -5.74 8.41
N THR A 96 -18.11 -6.34 9.26
CA THR A 96 -16.66 -6.19 9.16
C THR A 96 -15.93 -7.53 9.13
N ILE A 97 -14.75 -7.50 8.53
CA ILE A 97 -13.72 -8.53 8.63
C ILE A 97 -12.50 -7.86 9.23
N THR A 98 -11.94 -8.41 10.30
CA THR A 98 -10.67 -7.97 10.89
C THR A 98 -9.63 -9.07 10.78
N ILE A 99 -8.43 -8.77 10.28
CA ILE A 99 -7.33 -9.72 10.14
C ILE A 99 -6.10 -9.16 10.83
N GLN A 100 -5.71 -9.73 11.96
CA GLN A 100 -4.50 -9.40 12.70
C GLN A 100 -3.30 -10.10 12.06
N LEU A 101 -2.30 -9.34 11.62
CA LEU A 101 -1.07 -9.87 11.06
C LEU A 101 -0.08 -10.25 12.17
N PRO A 102 0.84 -11.23 11.94
CA PRO A 102 1.97 -11.52 12.82
C PRO A 102 2.89 -10.29 12.99
N SER A 103 3.54 -10.21 14.16
CA SER A 103 4.41 -9.09 14.52
C SER A 103 5.67 -8.96 13.66
N GLU A 104 6.03 -10.00 12.94
CA GLU A 104 7.17 -10.05 12.02
C GLU A 104 6.90 -9.31 10.71
N LEU A 105 5.64 -9.10 10.39
CA LEU A 105 5.20 -8.42 9.18
C LEU A 105 4.91 -6.95 9.46
N ARG A 106 5.56 -6.06 8.72
CA ARG A 106 5.34 -4.62 8.76
C ARG A 106 4.55 -4.19 7.53
N THR A 107 3.39 -3.64 7.77
CA THR A 107 2.52 -3.09 6.74
C THR A 107 2.82 -1.63 6.47
N ARG A 108 2.33 -1.17 5.34
CA ARG A 108 2.32 0.22 4.90
C ARG A 108 0.89 0.71 5.03
N ALA A 109 0.69 1.94 5.55
CA ALA A 109 -0.66 2.49 5.63
C ALA A 109 -1.30 2.55 4.24
N THR A 110 -2.43 1.89 4.10
CA THR A 110 -3.18 1.92 2.85
C THR A 110 -4.68 1.81 3.07
N ARG A 111 -5.43 2.30 2.08
CA ARG A 111 -6.86 2.04 1.91
C ARG A 111 -7.07 1.57 0.49
N PHE A 112 -7.92 0.58 0.33
CA PHE A 112 -8.24 0.02 -0.98
C PHE A 112 -9.64 -0.58 -0.98
N ASP A 113 -10.17 -0.72 -2.16
CA ASP A 113 -11.48 -1.31 -2.39
C ASP A 113 -11.33 -2.74 -2.92
N VAL A 114 -12.27 -3.59 -2.57
CA VAL A 114 -12.45 -4.92 -3.15
C VAL A 114 -13.66 -4.84 -4.04
N ASP A 115 -13.42 -4.91 -5.35
CA ASP A 115 -14.44 -4.69 -6.35
C ASP A 115 -14.98 -6.00 -6.92
N ASP A 116 -16.23 -5.97 -7.36
CA ASP A 116 -16.80 -7.06 -8.14
C ASP A 116 -16.14 -7.12 -9.52
N LYS A 117 -15.46 -8.23 -9.81
CA LYS A 117 -14.80 -8.48 -11.10
C LYS A 117 -15.74 -8.42 -12.30
N ASN A 118 -17.07 -8.54 -12.08
CA ASN A 118 -18.09 -8.43 -13.10
C ASN A 118 -18.68 -7.01 -13.24
N GLY A 119 -18.10 -6.02 -12.53
CA GLY A 119 -18.52 -4.62 -12.63
C GLY A 119 -19.73 -4.26 -11.77
N GLY A 120 -20.05 -5.06 -10.75
CA GLY A 120 -21.17 -4.82 -9.82
C GLY A 120 -20.93 -3.73 -8.78
N GLY A 121 -19.72 -3.14 -8.72
CA GLY A 121 -19.29 -2.10 -7.81
C GLY A 121 -18.42 -2.61 -6.68
N THR A 122 -18.06 -1.70 -5.78
CA THR A 122 -17.22 -1.99 -4.60
C THR A 122 -18.01 -2.74 -3.54
N ALA A 123 -17.49 -3.89 -3.11
CA ALA A 123 -18.13 -4.73 -2.11
C ALA A 123 -17.53 -4.59 -0.71
N LEU A 124 -16.23 -4.30 -0.59
CA LEU A 124 -15.55 -4.03 0.66
C LEU A 124 -14.70 -2.77 0.54
N ASN A 125 -14.70 -1.95 1.60
CA ASN A 125 -13.69 -0.92 1.79
C ASN A 125 -12.72 -1.40 2.87
N CYS A 126 -11.46 -1.53 2.52
CA CYS A 126 -10.41 -2.05 3.37
C CYS A 126 -9.41 -0.96 3.78
N ALA A 127 -8.87 -1.08 4.99
CA ALA A 127 -7.82 -0.22 5.50
C ALA A 127 -6.87 -1.00 6.41
N ILE A 128 -5.57 -0.71 6.30
CA ILE A 128 -4.54 -1.21 7.19
C ILE A 128 -3.60 -0.08 7.60
N PRO A 129 -3.28 0.11 8.88
CA PRO A 129 -2.29 1.08 9.35
C PRO A 129 -0.85 0.67 8.97
N ALA A 130 0.07 1.65 9.00
CA ALA A 130 1.50 1.34 8.93
C ALA A 130 2.00 0.79 10.27
N GLY A 131 2.90 -0.19 10.23
CA GLY A 131 3.56 -0.72 11.42
C GLY A 131 3.66 -2.25 11.43
N GLU A 132 4.36 -2.78 12.43
CA GLU A 132 4.48 -4.22 12.67
C GLU A 132 3.20 -4.76 13.31
N GLY A 133 2.79 -5.96 12.90
CA GLY A 133 1.65 -6.65 13.49
C GLY A 133 0.35 -5.86 13.45
N GLN A 134 0.07 -5.16 12.36
CA GLN A 134 -1.14 -4.37 12.24
C GLN A 134 -2.35 -5.21 11.85
N SER A 135 -3.54 -4.66 12.10
CA SER A 135 -4.80 -5.28 11.71
C SER A 135 -5.32 -4.65 10.42
N LEU A 136 -5.60 -5.49 9.42
CA LEU A 136 -6.43 -5.14 8.28
C LEU A 136 -7.89 -5.15 8.73
N SER A 137 -8.61 -4.08 8.41
CA SER A 137 -10.07 -3.99 8.63
C SER A 137 -10.76 -3.74 7.30
N CYS A 138 -11.75 -4.57 6.96
CA CYS A 138 -12.58 -4.44 5.79
C CYS A 138 -14.05 -4.32 6.20
N VAL A 139 -14.78 -3.39 5.58
CA VAL A 139 -16.19 -3.12 5.86
C VAL A 139 -17.01 -3.41 4.62
N PHE A 140 -18.05 -4.22 4.74
CA PHE A 140 -18.98 -4.50 3.65
C PHE A 140 -19.80 -3.25 3.30
N THR A 141 -19.89 -2.96 2.01
CA THR A 141 -20.64 -1.82 1.46
C THR A 141 -22.12 -2.16 1.24
N ASP A 142 -22.86 -1.26 0.62
CA ASP A 142 -24.24 -1.51 0.17
C ASP A 142 -24.34 -2.64 -0.88
N TYR A 143 -23.23 -3.06 -1.47
CA TYR A 143 -23.17 -4.25 -2.32
C TYR A 143 -23.77 -5.47 -1.63
N ALA A 144 -23.53 -5.64 -0.31
CA ALA A 144 -24.08 -6.73 0.49
C ALA A 144 -25.62 -6.68 0.63
N LYS A 145 -26.26 -5.55 0.37
CA LYS A 145 -27.75 -5.48 0.31
C LYS A 145 -28.31 -6.20 -0.90
N ARG A 146 -27.56 -6.19 -2.00
CA ARG A 146 -28.02 -6.66 -3.32
C ARG A 146 -27.45 -8.04 -3.69
N HIS A 147 -26.37 -8.47 -3.02
CA HIS A 147 -25.66 -9.71 -3.34
C HIS A 147 -25.58 -10.65 -2.13
N VAL A 148 -25.46 -11.95 -2.44
CA VAL A 148 -25.23 -13.06 -1.50
C VAL A 148 -24.13 -13.96 -2.05
N ASN A 149 -23.65 -14.90 -1.23
CA ASN A 149 -22.64 -15.88 -1.65
C ASN A 149 -21.42 -15.20 -2.29
N MET A 150 -20.96 -14.10 -1.68
CA MET A 150 -19.80 -13.37 -2.12
C MET A 150 -18.53 -14.20 -1.84
N LYS A 151 -17.69 -14.34 -2.85
CA LYS A 151 -16.42 -15.07 -2.77
C LYS A 151 -15.35 -14.27 -3.45
N GLY A 152 -14.17 -14.22 -2.84
CA GLY A 152 -13.07 -13.45 -3.40
C GLY A 152 -11.81 -13.56 -2.58
N ASP A 153 -10.86 -12.71 -2.94
CA ASP A 153 -9.56 -12.63 -2.31
C ASP A 153 -9.21 -11.19 -1.95
N ILE A 154 -8.53 -11.05 -0.80
CA ILE A 154 -7.97 -9.80 -0.31
C ILE A 154 -6.46 -10.00 -0.24
N HIS A 155 -5.71 -9.10 -0.87
CA HIS A 155 -4.25 -9.16 -0.93
C HIS A 155 -3.64 -8.01 -0.14
N VAL A 156 -2.59 -8.30 0.64
CA VAL A 156 -1.83 -7.30 1.40
C VAL A 156 -0.34 -7.54 1.20
N LEU A 157 0.39 -6.49 0.88
CA LEU A 157 1.85 -6.49 0.82
C LEU A 157 2.43 -6.02 2.16
N ALA A 158 3.40 -6.76 2.70
CA ALA A 158 4.13 -6.38 3.90
C ALA A 158 5.61 -6.72 3.81
N ASP A 159 6.43 -6.01 4.56
CA ASP A 159 7.86 -6.28 4.69
C ASP A 159 8.10 -7.24 5.86
N MET A 160 9.00 -8.20 5.69
CA MET A 160 9.48 -9.06 6.78
C MET A 160 10.53 -8.32 7.60
N THR A 161 10.28 -8.05 8.89
CA THR A 161 11.17 -7.19 9.70
C THR A 161 12.17 -7.94 10.56
N ARG A 162 11.97 -9.26 10.74
CA ARG A 162 12.77 -10.06 11.70
C ARG A 162 13.20 -11.38 11.11
N GLU A 163 14.32 -11.88 11.63
CA GLU A 163 14.73 -13.27 11.42
C GLU A 163 13.71 -14.21 12.06
N SER A 164 13.46 -15.33 11.42
CA SER A 164 12.57 -16.38 11.94
C SER A 164 13.03 -17.75 11.48
N THR A 165 13.00 -18.70 12.40
CA THR A 165 13.17 -20.14 12.11
C THR A 165 11.82 -20.85 12.06
N SER A 166 10.71 -20.11 12.22
CA SER A 166 9.36 -20.67 12.11
C SER A 166 9.11 -21.09 10.67
N ASP A 167 8.51 -22.23 10.47
CA ASP A 167 8.04 -22.75 9.18
C ASP A 167 6.64 -22.24 8.82
N SER A 168 5.99 -21.50 9.73
CA SER A 168 4.63 -21.02 9.57
C SER A 168 4.37 -19.71 10.33
N PHE A 169 3.40 -18.93 9.83
CA PHE A 169 2.84 -17.76 10.49
C PHE A 169 1.35 -17.91 10.73
N SER A 170 0.89 -17.32 11.83
CA SER A 170 -0.51 -17.35 12.25
C SER A 170 -1.14 -15.97 12.12
N PHE A 171 -2.34 -15.93 11.58
CA PHE A 171 -3.18 -14.74 11.40
C PHE A 171 -4.45 -14.93 12.24
N THR A 172 -4.85 -13.89 12.97
CA THR A 172 -6.08 -13.97 13.78
C THR A 172 -7.20 -13.21 13.09
N ILE A 173 -8.29 -13.90 12.80
CA ILE A 173 -9.49 -13.35 12.14
C ILE A 173 -10.51 -13.03 13.23
N ASN A 174 -11.06 -11.81 13.19
CA ASN A 174 -12.11 -11.34 14.10
C ASN A 174 -11.82 -11.69 15.58
N HIS A 175 -10.55 -11.59 15.98
CA HIS A 175 -10.06 -11.87 17.34
C HIS A 175 -10.28 -13.31 17.86
N THR A 176 -10.83 -14.21 17.07
CA THR A 176 -11.27 -15.56 17.53
C THR A 176 -10.74 -16.71 16.71
N VAL A 177 -10.65 -16.60 15.39
CA VAL A 177 -10.22 -17.66 14.49
C VAL A 177 -8.76 -17.50 14.13
N THR A 178 -7.95 -18.54 14.27
CA THR A 178 -6.54 -18.53 13.83
C THR A 178 -6.40 -19.30 12.52
N LEU A 179 -5.87 -18.64 11.49
CA LEU A 179 -5.43 -19.27 10.26
C LEU A 179 -3.90 -19.31 10.22
N THR A 180 -3.35 -20.41 9.73
CA THR A 180 -1.90 -20.59 9.63
C THR A 180 -1.50 -20.87 8.19
N THR A 181 -0.40 -20.27 7.74
CA THR A 181 0.22 -20.56 6.44
C THR A 181 1.70 -20.86 6.59
N THR A 182 2.24 -21.66 5.67
CA THR A 182 3.67 -21.97 5.65
C THR A 182 4.49 -20.79 5.15
N VAL A 183 5.69 -20.64 5.71
CA VAL A 183 6.67 -19.68 5.19
C VAL A 183 7.27 -20.25 3.88
N PRO A 184 7.10 -19.57 2.75
CA PRO A 184 7.68 -20.05 1.49
C PRO A 184 9.21 -20.08 1.61
N ASN A 185 9.86 -21.07 1.02
CA ASN A 185 11.32 -21.22 0.94
C ASN A 185 12.07 -21.33 2.30
N GLY A 186 11.37 -21.59 3.42
CA GLY A 186 11.98 -21.88 4.71
C GLY A 186 12.35 -20.65 5.55
N ASN A 187 13.40 -20.76 6.34
CA ASN A 187 13.80 -19.76 7.33
C ASN A 187 14.06 -18.38 6.75
N ILE A 188 13.75 -17.37 7.56
CA ILE A 188 14.04 -15.97 7.26
C ILE A 188 15.35 -15.61 7.95
N VAL A 189 16.33 -15.16 7.19
CA VAL A 189 17.68 -14.84 7.69
C VAL A 189 18.06 -13.38 7.33
N ARG A 190 19.03 -12.83 8.04
CA ARG A 190 19.61 -11.57 7.59
C ARG A 190 20.45 -11.79 6.34
N ASN A 191 20.30 -10.89 5.38
CA ASN A 191 21.26 -10.85 4.28
C ASN A 191 22.60 -10.37 4.85
N THR A 192 23.61 -11.23 4.77
CA THR A 192 24.97 -10.92 5.24
C THR A 192 25.89 -10.51 4.09
N THR A 193 25.39 -10.49 2.87
CA THR A 193 26.16 -10.12 1.68
C THR A 193 25.87 -8.63 1.36
N GLY A 194 26.73 -7.74 1.84
CA GLY A 194 26.63 -6.32 1.53
C GLY A 194 26.85 -6.06 0.03
N TYR A 195 25.86 -5.48 -0.62
CA TYR A 195 25.98 -4.99 -1.99
C TYR A 195 26.76 -3.68 -2.00
N ALA A 196 27.91 -3.65 -2.62
CA ALA A 196 28.72 -2.45 -2.76
C ALA A 196 29.11 -2.23 -4.22
N PRO A 197 28.40 -1.38 -4.95
CA PRO A 197 28.72 -1.01 -6.32
C PRO A 197 30.16 -0.49 -6.42
N VAL A 198 30.85 -0.88 -7.50
CA VAL A 198 32.21 -0.40 -7.78
C VAL A 198 32.24 0.91 -8.57
N ASP A 199 31.15 1.26 -9.23
CA ASP A 199 30.92 2.55 -9.89
C ASP A 199 29.78 3.31 -9.23
N PRO A 200 29.65 4.62 -9.42
CA PRO A 200 28.50 5.38 -8.97
C PRO A 200 27.20 4.69 -9.37
N TYR A 201 26.32 4.46 -8.40
CA TYR A 201 25.10 3.69 -8.60
C TYR A 201 23.93 4.36 -7.89
N LYS A 202 22.80 4.45 -8.57
CA LYS A 202 21.58 5.01 -8.03
C LYS A 202 20.58 3.91 -7.70
N TYR A 203 20.04 3.99 -6.49
CA TYR A 203 18.98 3.13 -6.00
C TYR A 203 17.85 3.98 -5.42
N GLY A 204 16.67 3.38 -5.27
CA GLY A 204 15.56 4.05 -4.65
C GLY A 204 14.33 3.16 -4.59
N TRP A 205 13.40 3.56 -3.74
CA TRP A 205 12.12 2.89 -3.53
C TRP A 205 11.06 3.87 -3.07
N GLN A 206 9.80 3.49 -3.20
CA GLN A 206 8.69 4.24 -2.65
C GLN A 206 8.79 4.21 -1.12
N LEU A 207 8.66 5.37 -0.49
CA LEU A 207 8.67 5.47 0.97
C LEU A 207 7.30 5.06 1.53
N HIS A 208 7.31 4.26 2.59
CA HIS A 208 6.11 3.68 3.16
C HIS A 208 5.88 4.19 4.59
N ASP A 209 5.79 5.51 4.71
CA ASP A 209 5.56 6.24 5.97
C ASP A 209 4.10 6.70 6.16
N GLY A 210 3.19 6.14 5.37
CA GLY A 210 1.79 6.55 5.30
C GLY A 210 1.49 7.57 4.20
N HIS A 211 2.52 7.97 3.44
CA HIS A 211 2.43 8.86 2.28
C HIS A 211 2.83 8.10 1.02
N ASN A 212 1.88 7.85 0.14
CA ASN A 212 2.12 7.10 -1.10
C ASN A 212 2.85 7.92 -2.17
N ASP A 213 3.08 9.20 -1.92
CA ASP A 213 3.68 10.18 -2.81
C ASP A 213 5.14 10.52 -2.46
N ARG A 214 5.78 9.76 -1.57
CA ARG A 214 7.16 9.97 -1.14
C ARG A 214 8.08 8.86 -1.59
N PHE A 215 9.32 9.24 -1.89
CA PHE A 215 10.35 8.33 -2.36
C PHE A 215 11.65 8.53 -1.60
N THR A 216 12.36 7.43 -1.36
CA THR A 216 13.73 7.43 -0.88
C THR A 216 14.67 7.16 -2.05
N TRP A 217 15.77 7.90 -2.09
CA TRP A 217 16.81 7.75 -3.09
C TRP A 217 18.16 7.64 -2.42
N GLU A 218 19.01 6.80 -3.01
CA GLU A 218 20.39 6.59 -2.57
C GLU A 218 21.32 6.64 -3.78
N ILE A 219 22.42 7.39 -3.64
CA ILE A 219 23.51 7.42 -4.61
C ILE A 219 24.74 6.88 -3.91
N TYR A 220 25.18 5.71 -4.38
CA TYR A 220 26.37 5.00 -3.92
C TYR A 220 27.60 5.57 -4.62
N LEU A 221 28.62 5.94 -3.89
CA LEU A 221 29.77 6.69 -4.36
C LEU A 221 31.08 6.01 -3.89
N PRO A 222 31.59 5.04 -4.65
CA PRO A 222 32.89 4.40 -4.37
C PRO A 222 34.00 5.37 -4.72
N GLU A 223 34.69 5.91 -3.71
CA GLU A 223 35.72 6.95 -3.88
C GLU A 223 36.86 6.53 -4.78
N ARG A 224 37.33 5.27 -4.66
CA ARG A 224 38.45 4.74 -5.45
C ARG A 224 38.31 4.91 -6.98
N ASN A 225 37.05 5.03 -7.46
CA ASN A 225 36.76 5.17 -8.88
C ASN A 225 36.39 6.62 -9.27
N ILE A 226 36.60 7.57 -8.36
CA ILE A 226 36.39 9.00 -8.59
C ILE A 226 37.73 9.71 -8.43
N THR A 227 38.36 10.06 -9.54
CA THR A 227 39.73 10.61 -9.57
C THR A 227 39.80 12.13 -9.35
N SER A 228 38.64 12.80 -9.28
CA SER A 228 38.56 14.25 -9.05
C SER A 228 38.75 14.57 -7.57
N ASN A 229 39.38 15.71 -7.24
CA ASN A 229 39.49 16.22 -5.87
C ASN A 229 38.17 16.66 -5.26
N THR A 230 37.10 16.71 -6.07
CA THR A 230 35.76 17.05 -5.64
C THR A 230 34.78 16.07 -6.23
N ILE A 231 33.88 15.54 -5.42
CA ILE A 231 32.76 14.74 -5.90
C ILE A 231 31.63 15.72 -6.19
N ASN A 232 31.24 15.78 -7.48
CA ASN A 232 30.15 16.61 -7.98
C ASN A 232 29.02 15.71 -8.45
N ILE A 233 27.81 16.02 -8.01
CA ILE A 233 26.61 15.25 -8.32
C ILE A 233 25.58 16.23 -8.88
N THR A 234 25.05 15.91 -10.07
CA THR A 234 23.85 16.57 -10.62
C THR A 234 22.76 15.53 -10.65
N ASP A 235 21.69 15.76 -9.94
CA ASP A 235 20.52 14.87 -9.88
C ASP A 235 19.35 15.52 -10.61
N THR A 236 18.68 14.77 -11.48
CA THR A 236 17.58 15.25 -12.31
C THR A 236 16.35 14.39 -12.06
N PHE A 237 15.29 15.04 -11.61
CA PHE A 237 14.01 14.44 -11.26
C PHE A 237 13.10 14.31 -12.47
N ASP A 238 12.27 13.28 -12.48
CA ASP A 238 11.19 13.13 -13.44
C ASP A 238 10.17 14.26 -13.28
N THR A 239 9.77 14.86 -14.39
CA THR A 239 8.77 15.95 -14.41
C THR A 239 7.36 15.47 -14.76
N SER A 240 7.20 14.18 -15.04
CA SER A 240 5.90 13.56 -15.29
C SER A 240 4.97 13.73 -14.09
N TYR A 241 3.67 13.79 -14.33
CA TYR A 241 2.63 13.91 -13.28
C TYR A 241 2.82 15.12 -12.35
N GLY A 242 3.37 16.22 -12.88
CA GLY A 242 3.69 17.43 -12.11
C GLY A 242 5.07 17.41 -11.45
N GLY A 243 5.79 16.28 -11.55
CA GLY A 243 7.12 16.10 -11.01
C GLY A 243 7.17 15.96 -9.49
N TYR A 244 8.37 15.84 -8.95
CA TYR A 244 8.61 15.82 -7.52
C TYR A 244 9.70 16.82 -7.11
N LYS A 245 9.82 17.08 -5.83
CA LYS A 245 10.76 18.02 -5.20
C LYS A 245 11.49 17.34 -4.06
N LEU A 246 12.60 17.89 -3.61
CA LEU A 246 13.25 17.43 -2.39
C LEU A 246 12.29 17.57 -1.20
N PHE A 247 12.31 16.55 -0.35
CA PHE A 247 11.62 16.51 0.92
C PHE A 247 12.63 16.35 2.05
N ASN A 248 12.60 17.28 3.00
CA ASN A 248 13.36 17.19 4.24
C ASN A 248 12.39 17.48 5.38
N ASP A 249 12.11 16.48 6.20
CA ASP A 249 11.24 16.66 7.36
C ASP A 249 11.82 17.72 8.28
N PRO A 250 11.08 18.81 8.57
CA PRO A 250 11.56 19.89 9.42
C PRO A 250 11.65 19.53 10.90
N ALA A 251 11.07 18.39 11.31
CA ALA A 251 11.08 17.99 12.73
C ALA A 251 12.51 17.74 13.22
N PRO A 252 12.86 18.20 14.43
CA PRO A 252 14.14 17.92 15.04
C PRO A 252 14.39 16.41 15.11
N ASN A 253 15.55 15.97 14.62
CA ASN A 253 15.94 14.56 14.57
C ASN A 253 15.09 13.64 13.65
N ALA A 254 14.31 14.23 12.76
CA ALA A 254 13.63 13.45 11.74
C ALA A 254 14.65 12.65 10.91
N TRP A 255 14.31 11.40 10.63
CA TRP A 255 15.17 10.51 9.82
C TRP A 255 15.08 10.81 8.32
N GLN A 256 13.99 11.45 7.87
CA GLN A 256 13.73 11.85 6.48
C GLN A 256 14.43 13.17 6.15
N GLN A 257 15.75 13.20 6.27
CA GLN A 257 16.58 14.35 5.94
C GLN A 257 17.70 13.92 5.00
N THR A 258 18.04 14.80 4.07
CA THR A 258 19.18 14.58 3.18
C THR A 258 20.48 14.48 3.99
N ARG A 259 21.22 13.39 3.80
CA ARG A 259 22.46 13.07 4.50
C ARG A 259 23.49 12.50 3.56
N LEU A 260 24.73 12.89 3.77
CA LEU A 260 25.89 12.20 3.22
C LEU A 260 26.47 11.31 4.33
N TYR A 261 26.49 10.02 4.10
CA TYR A 261 27.10 9.01 4.96
C TYR A 261 28.45 8.63 4.40
N LYS A 262 29.44 8.39 5.29
CA LYS A 262 30.78 7.98 4.91
C LYS A 262 31.22 6.77 5.74
N TRP A 263 31.80 5.79 5.09
CA TRP A 263 32.56 4.70 5.67
C TRP A 263 34.02 4.88 5.30
N ASN A 264 34.94 4.52 6.23
CA ASN A 264 36.36 4.75 6.02
C ASN A 264 36.97 3.86 4.91
N SER A 265 36.29 2.75 4.60
CA SER A 265 36.71 1.84 3.53
C SER A 265 35.52 1.12 2.88
N LEU A 266 35.77 0.55 1.68
CA LEU A 266 34.83 -0.37 1.05
C LEU A 266 34.56 -1.60 1.93
N ALA A 267 35.54 -2.05 2.71
CA ALA A 267 35.36 -3.17 3.62
C ALA A 267 34.38 -2.84 4.75
N ASP A 268 34.52 -1.66 5.35
CA ASP A 268 33.61 -1.18 6.39
C ASP A 268 32.19 -1.03 5.85
N PHE A 269 32.04 -0.48 4.65
CA PHE A 269 30.73 -0.37 3.99
C PHE A 269 30.09 -1.74 3.77
N LYS A 270 30.82 -2.73 3.29
CA LYS A 270 30.32 -4.10 3.09
C LYS A 270 29.98 -4.81 4.40
N ALA A 271 30.72 -4.53 5.46
CA ALA A 271 30.46 -5.10 6.79
C ALA A 271 29.17 -4.53 7.42
N ASP A 272 28.83 -3.29 7.12
CA ASP A 272 27.61 -2.62 7.56
C ASP A 272 26.46 -2.86 6.58
N VAL A 273 25.97 -4.08 6.49
CA VAL A 273 25.00 -4.55 5.49
C VAL A 273 23.73 -3.70 5.44
N ASN A 274 23.33 -3.13 6.58
CA ASN A 274 22.12 -2.30 6.67
C ASN A 274 22.43 -0.79 6.61
N HIS A 275 23.69 -0.40 6.40
CA HIS A 275 24.14 1.00 6.33
C HIS A 275 23.75 1.84 7.55
N GLN A 276 23.77 1.23 8.75
CA GLN A 276 23.35 1.87 10.00
C GLN A 276 24.50 2.44 10.84
N HIS A 277 25.74 2.05 10.55
CA HIS A 277 26.92 2.40 11.33
C HIS A 277 27.98 3.10 10.47
N PRO A 278 27.65 4.21 9.76
CA PRO A 278 28.65 4.98 9.03
C PRO A 278 29.65 5.61 10.00
N ALA A 279 30.88 5.80 9.56
CA ALA A 279 31.89 6.52 10.34
C ALA A 279 31.50 8.01 10.52
N GLU A 280 30.86 8.59 9.50
CA GLU A 280 30.37 9.96 9.55
C GLU A 280 28.96 10.05 8.92
N SER A 281 28.10 10.91 9.52
CA SER A 281 26.79 11.29 8.99
C SER A 281 26.72 12.82 8.89
N VAL A 282 26.77 13.35 7.68
CA VAL A 282 26.96 14.77 7.40
C VAL A 282 25.67 15.37 6.85
N LYS A 283 25.20 16.46 7.47
CA LYS A 283 24.07 17.28 6.99
C LYS A 283 24.55 18.21 5.87
N ILE A 284 23.62 18.72 5.08
CA ILE A 284 23.89 19.84 4.16
C ILE A 284 24.52 20.99 4.95
N GLY A 285 25.59 21.55 4.43
CA GLY A 285 26.40 22.57 5.10
C GLY A 285 27.39 22.03 6.13
N GLY A 286 27.39 20.73 6.43
CA GLY A 286 28.31 20.10 7.36
C GLY A 286 29.69 19.85 6.78
N SER A 287 30.67 19.69 7.66
CA SER A 287 32.08 19.45 7.27
C SER A 287 32.31 17.97 6.90
N VAL A 288 33.05 17.74 5.83
CA VAL A 288 33.54 16.44 5.40
C VAL A 288 34.88 16.59 4.67
N ASN A 289 35.86 15.74 4.98
CA ASN A 289 37.18 15.72 4.32
C ASN A 289 37.88 17.11 4.29
N GLY A 290 37.73 17.92 5.32
CA GLY A 290 38.32 19.25 5.41
C GLY A 290 37.62 20.35 4.60
N GLY A 291 36.44 20.08 4.02
CA GLY A 291 35.59 21.09 3.39
C GLY A 291 34.13 20.89 3.75
N THR A 292 33.22 21.33 2.89
CA THR A 292 31.78 21.38 3.20
C THR A 292 30.99 20.54 2.20
N PHE A 293 30.04 19.75 2.70
CA PHE A 293 29.01 19.13 1.88
C PHE A 293 27.95 20.17 1.53
N THR A 294 27.86 20.52 0.26
CA THR A 294 26.87 21.48 -0.26
C THR A 294 25.83 20.78 -1.10
N LEU A 295 24.58 21.29 -1.03
CA LEU A 295 23.50 20.89 -1.91
C LEU A 295 22.63 22.12 -2.22
N THR A 296 22.40 22.36 -3.49
CA THR A 296 21.57 23.46 -4.00
C THR A 296 20.48 22.88 -4.89
N GLU A 297 19.23 23.14 -4.54
CA GLU A 297 18.09 22.73 -5.36
C GLU A 297 18.05 23.48 -6.68
N THR A 298 17.60 22.81 -7.73
CA THR A 298 17.31 23.37 -9.06
C THR A 298 15.81 23.23 -9.35
N ALA A 299 15.35 23.68 -10.51
CA ALA A 299 13.95 23.56 -10.90
C ALA A 299 13.47 22.10 -10.89
N ASP A 300 14.32 21.18 -11.35
CA ASP A 300 13.98 19.76 -11.54
C ASP A 300 15.08 18.84 -10.97
N GLY A 301 15.54 19.12 -9.75
CA GLY A 301 16.54 18.30 -9.09
C GLY A 301 17.43 19.09 -8.13
N PHE A 302 18.71 18.72 -8.08
CA PHE A 302 19.72 19.43 -7.29
C PHE A 302 21.13 19.25 -7.87
N VAL A 303 22.02 20.13 -7.44
CA VAL A 303 23.46 19.97 -7.57
C VAL A 303 24.05 19.84 -6.16
N ALA A 304 24.87 18.81 -5.95
CA ALA A 304 25.58 18.62 -4.68
C ALA A 304 27.09 18.45 -4.92
N SER A 305 27.90 18.89 -3.96
CA SER A 305 29.34 18.70 -4.01
C SER A 305 29.96 18.60 -2.62
N PHE A 306 31.09 17.88 -2.56
CA PHE A 306 31.94 17.77 -1.38
C PHE A 306 33.35 17.35 -1.77
N PRO A 307 34.38 17.70 -0.95
CA PRO A 307 35.74 17.28 -1.19
C PRO A 307 35.88 15.77 -1.20
N ASN A 308 36.61 15.25 -2.15
CA ASN A 308 37.06 13.86 -2.18
C ASN A 308 38.21 13.68 -1.21
N SER A 309 38.28 12.59 -0.45
CA SER A 309 39.40 12.32 0.45
C SER A 309 40.59 11.70 -0.26
N ASN A 310 40.41 11.22 -1.51
CA ASN A 310 41.39 10.47 -2.28
C ASN A 310 41.90 9.23 -1.53
N SER A 311 41.01 8.55 -0.85
CA SER A 311 41.26 7.34 -0.07
C SER A 311 40.44 6.15 -0.62
N ASP A 312 40.24 5.12 0.18
CA ASP A 312 39.33 3.99 -0.13
C ASP A 312 37.94 4.17 0.51
N ALA A 313 37.58 5.38 0.87
CA ALA A 313 36.31 5.65 1.49
C ALA A 313 35.13 5.32 0.59
N TYR A 314 34.00 5.04 1.20
CA TYR A 314 32.75 4.78 0.52
C TYR A 314 31.70 5.76 1.03
N TYR A 315 30.98 6.41 0.10
CA TYR A 315 29.94 7.35 0.48
C TYR A 315 28.58 6.88 -0.02
N LEU A 316 27.56 7.31 0.69
CA LEU A 316 26.15 7.14 0.34
C LEU A 316 25.44 8.48 0.55
N LEU A 317 24.99 9.09 -0.55
CA LEU A 317 24.09 10.24 -0.47
C LEU A 317 22.66 9.70 -0.43
N LYS A 318 21.98 9.87 0.71
CA LYS A 318 20.58 9.51 0.92
C LYS A 318 19.74 10.76 1.01
N TYR A 319 18.64 10.78 0.26
CA TYR A 319 17.70 11.89 0.25
C TYR A 319 16.30 11.41 -0.06
N TYR A 320 15.34 12.30 0.16
CA TYR A 320 13.92 12.01 0.02
C TYR A 320 13.29 13.00 -0.93
N THR A 321 12.24 12.57 -1.62
CA THR A 321 11.42 13.42 -2.48
C THR A 321 9.95 13.17 -2.21
N GLU A 322 9.12 14.15 -2.54
CA GLU A 322 7.65 14.02 -2.55
C GLU A 322 7.09 14.59 -3.85
N LEU A 323 5.95 14.08 -4.31
CA LEU A 323 5.25 14.64 -5.47
C LEU A 323 4.91 16.11 -5.21
N LYS A 324 5.13 16.98 -6.19
CA LYS A 324 4.74 18.40 -6.13
C LYS A 324 3.22 18.56 -6.02
N ILE A 325 2.47 17.63 -6.61
CA ILE A 325 1.00 17.57 -6.59
C ILE A 325 0.60 16.25 -5.91
N PRO A 326 0.21 16.24 -4.63
CA PRO A 326 -0.23 15.02 -3.96
C PRO A 326 -1.38 14.34 -4.71
N GLY A 327 -1.30 13.02 -4.85
CA GLY A 327 -2.32 12.22 -5.54
C GLY A 327 -2.32 12.34 -7.07
N SER A 328 -1.37 13.05 -7.69
CA SER A 328 -1.29 13.17 -9.14
C SER A 328 -0.87 11.87 -9.85
N ALA A 329 -0.32 10.93 -9.10
CA ALA A 329 0.12 9.65 -9.62
C ALA A 329 -0.63 8.51 -8.94
N THR A 330 -0.93 7.48 -9.72
CA THR A 330 -1.65 6.28 -9.28
C THR A 330 -0.73 5.07 -9.25
N VAL A 331 -1.20 3.98 -8.67
CA VAL A 331 -0.52 2.68 -8.70
C VAL A 331 -0.10 2.32 -10.14
N GLY A 332 1.14 1.82 -10.28
CA GLY A 332 1.74 1.51 -11.57
C GLY A 332 2.42 2.69 -12.27
N THR A 333 2.16 3.93 -11.82
CA THR A 333 2.92 5.10 -12.32
C THR A 333 4.39 4.96 -12.00
N SER A 334 5.26 5.17 -12.98
CA SER A 334 6.70 5.04 -12.82
C SER A 334 7.39 6.38 -12.91
N PHE A 335 8.39 6.59 -12.07
CA PHE A 335 9.23 7.78 -12.02
C PHE A 335 10.69 7.40 -12.25
N LYS A 336 11.34 8.08 -13.18
CA LYS A 336 12.75 7.93 -13.46
C LYS A 336 13.52 9.05 -12.77
N ASN A 337 14.61 8.70 -12.10
CA ASN A 337 15.54 9.66 -11.52
C ASN A 337 16.95 9.37 -11.99
N THR A 338 17.64 10.40 -12.48
CA THR A 338 18.98 10.28 -13.08
C THR A 338 19.99 11.13 -12.29
N ALA A 339 21.10 10.51 -11.91
CA ALA A 339 22.23 11.22 -11.30
C ALA A 339 23.46 11.16 -12.24
N VAL A 340 24.19 12.26 -12.33
CA VAL A 340 25.48 12.34 -12.98
C VAL A 340 26.53 12.65 -11.91
N VAL A 341 27.47 11.73 -11.70
CA VAL A 341 28.55 11.86 -10.71
C VAL A 341 29.87 12.01 -11.46
N ASN A 342 30.47 13.19 -11.41
CA ASN A 342 31.72 13.51 -12.11
C ASN A 342 31.73 13.05 -13.57
N GLY A 343 30.61 13.24 -14.27
CA GLY A 343 30.44 12.86 -15.68
C GLY A 343 29.95 11.42 -15.92
N LYS A 344 29.88 10.54 -14.90
CA LYS A 344 29.27 9.20 -15.01
C LYS A 344 27.79 9.27 -14.68
N SER A 345 26.93 8.83 -15.60
CA SER A 345 25.49 8.78 -15.40
C SER A 345 25.04 7.47 -14.78
N THR A 346 24.11 7.55 -13.86
CA THR A 346 23.39 6.41 -13.26
C THR A 346 21.92 6.79 -13.06
N GLU A 347 21.03 5.82 -13.20
CA GLU A 347 19.60 6.08 -13.13
C GLU A 347 18.84 4.95 -12.44
N ARG A 348 17.67 5.29 -11.91
CA ARG A 348 16.72 4.35 -11.32
C ARG A 348 15.30 4.74 -11.68
N THR A 349 14.46 3.75 -12.00
CA THR A 349 13.02 3.91 -12.13
C THR A 349 12.34 3.23 -10.96
N ILE A 350 11.38 3.90 -10.33
CA ILE A 350 10.54 3.40 -9.25
C ILE A 350 9.10 3.46 -9.73
N ALA A 351 8.32 2.41 -9.50
CA ALA A 351 6.87 2.43 -9.68
C ALA A 351 6.17 2.65 -8.34
N ILE A 352 5.02 3.31 -8.35
CA ILE A 352 4.12 3.33 -7.20
C ILE A 352 3.52 1.92 -7.07
N GLU A 353 3.77 1.30 -5.93
CA GLU A 353 3.36 -0.07 -5.65
C GLU A 353 1.96 -0.11 -5.07
N THR A 354 1.22 -1.14 -5.43
CA THR A 354 -0.01 -1.53 -4.74
C THR A 354 0.36 -2.23 -3.44
N VAL A 355 -0.17 -1.76 -2.31
CA VAL A 355 0.08 -2.38 -1.00
C VAL A 355 -1.15 -3.14 -0.48
N GLY A 356 -2.30 -2.98 -1.12
CA GLY A 356 -3.50 -3.74 -0.84
C GLY A 356 -4.45 -3.66 -2.04
N TRP A 357 -5.07 -4.77 -2.37
CA TRP A 357 -6.07 -4.89 -3.44
C TRP A 357 -6.94 -6.12 -3.21
N GLY A 358 -8.00 -6.24 -3.95
CA GLY A 358 -8.83 -7.43 -3.89
C GLY A 358 -9.90 -7.43 -4.96
N GLU A 359 -10.44 -8.60 -5.22
CA GLU A 359 -11.56 -8.79 -6.12
C GLU A 359 -12.50 -9.88 -5.59
N LEU A 360 -13.75 -9.79 -5.97
CA LEU A 360 -14.73 -10.78 -5.60
C LEU A 360 -15.77 -10.98 -6.72
N GLU A 361 -16.62 -11.96 -6.51
CA GLU A 361 -17.89 -12.14 -7.23
C GLU A 361 -19.00 -12.40 -6.23
N GLY A 362 -20.20 -11.90 -6.52
CA GLY A 362 -21.40 -12.13 -5.72
C GLY A 362 -22.60 -12.46 -6.61
N GLN A 363 -23.54 -13.19 -6.03
CA GLN A 363 -24.80 -13.51 -6.70
C GLN A 363 -25.86 -12.48 -6.32
N LEU A 364 -26.59 -11.96 -7.31
CA LEU A 364 -27.71 -11.07 -7.02
C LEU A 364 -28.78 -11.79 -6.17
N LYS A 365 -29.26 -11.10 -5.16
CA LYS A 365 -30.44 -11.58 -4.38
C LYS A 365 -31.63 -11.65 -5.31
N THR A 366 -32.18 -12.85 -5.47
CA THR A 366 -33.48 -13.01 -6.17
C THR A 366 -34.57 -12.53 -5.23
N THR A 367 -35.23 -11.44 -5.58
CA THR A 367 -36.47 -11.06 -4.92
C THR A 367 -37.50 -12.14 -5.25
N PRO A 368 -38.16 -12.76 -4.24
CA PRO A 368 -39.29 -13.66 -4.55
C PRO A 368 -40.29 -12.89 -5.41
N PRO A 369 -40.88 -13.51 -6.42
CA PRO A 369 -41.92 -12.84 -7.22
C PRO A 369 -43.01 -12.39 -6.24
N THR A 370 -43.31 -11.09 -6.27
CA THR A 370 -44.42 -10.54 -5.51
C THR A 370 -45.67 -11.37 -5.91
N PRO A 371 -46.37 -11.99 -4.94
CA PRO A 371 -47.56 -12.76 -5.30
C PRO A 371 -48.49 -11.83 -6.08
N SER A 372 -48.76 -12.20 -7.34
CA SER A 372 -49.77 -11.54 -8.15
C SER A 372 -51.07 -11.60 -7.34
N VAL A 373 -51.52 -10.47 -6.87
CA VAL A 373 -52.88 -10.35 -6.29
C VAL A 373 -53.83 -10.62 -7.45
N THR A 374 -54.29 -11.86 -7.54
CA THR A 374 -55.37 -12.21 -8.44
C THR A 374 -56.62 -11.52 -7.91
N THR A 375 -56.96 -10.37 -8.47
CA THR A 375 -58.25 -9.73 -8.20
C THR A 375 -59.33 -10.72 -8.61
N PRO A 376 -60.31 -11.04 -7.73
CA PRO A 376 -61.43 -11.89 -8.10
C PRO A 376 -62.15 -11.29 -9.33
N PRO A 377 -62.62 -12.12 -10.27
CA PRO A 377 -63.32 -11.61 -11.43
C PRO A 377 -64.58 -10.88 -10.96
N THR A 378 -64.62 -9.58 -11.18
CA THR A 378 -65.82 -8.76 -11.00
C THR A 378 -66.79 -9.21 -12.09
N THR A 379 -67.87 -9.93 -11.71
CA THR A 379 -68.97 -10.22 -12.57
C THR A 379 -69.71 -8.93 -12.91
N VAL A 380 -69.45 -8.42 -14.12
CA VAL A 380 -70.21 -7.30 -14.67
C VAL A 380 -71.48 -7.89 -15.27
N PRO A 381 -72.67 -7.42 -14.94
CA PRO A 381 -73.91 -7.84 -15.61
C PRO A 381 -73.91 -7.33 -17.05
N SER A 382 -74.26 -8.25 -18.01
CA SER A 382 -74.41 -8.00 -19.42
C SER A 382 -75.53 -6.97 -19.69
N PRO A 383 -75.28 -5.92 -20.47
CA PRO A 383 -76.38 -5.22 -21.16
C PRO A 383 -76.48 -5.67 -22.60
N SER A 384 -77.77 -5.90 -22.98
CA SER A 384 -78.27 -6.21 -24.29
C SER A 384 -77.86 -5.26 -25.39
N GLU A 385 -77.79 -5.89 -26.57
CA GLU A 385 -77.78 -5.38 -27.92
C GLU A 385 -78.18 -3.91 -28.20
N SER A 386 -77.47 -3.22 -29.10
CA SER A 386 -78.05 -2.79 -30.38
C SER A 386 -77.07 -1.99 -31.25
N THR A 387 -77.14 -2.38 -32.56
CA THR A 387 -76.90 -1.57 -33.76
C THR A 387 -75.50 -1.20 -34.25
N THR A 388 -75.28 -1.79 -35.40
CA THR A 388 -74.33 -1.53 -36.46
C THR A 388 -74.24 -0.08 -36.94
N VAL A 389 -73.00 0.45 -37.15
CA VAL A 389 -72.69 1.44 -38.18
C VAL A 389 -71.24 1.21 -38.67
N PRO A 390 -70.94 1.37 -39.98
CA PRO A 390 -69.68 0.86 -40.56
C PRO A 390 -68.52 1.82 -40.50
N SER A 391 -67.35 1.23 -40.60
CA SER A 391 -66.00 1.69 -40.78
C SER A 391 -65.78 2.97 -41.60
N PRO A 392 -64.71 3.76 -41.30
CA PRO A 392 -63.69 3.86 -42.32
C PRO A 392 -62.26 3.50 -41.82
N SER A 393 -61.59 2.75 -42.63
CA SER A 393 -60.18 2.46 -42.61
C SER A 393 -59.34 3.72 -42.63
N VAL A 394 -58.49 3.91 -41.61
CA VAL A 394 -57.35 4.81 -41.74
C VAL A 394 -56.07 4.01 -41.49
N SER A 395 -55.36 3.80 -42.59
CA SER A 395 -54.03 3.27 -42.62
C SER A 395 -53.06 4.32 -42.04
N THR A 396 -52.45 4.05 -40.88
CA THR A 396 -51.33 4.83 -40.40
C THR A 396 -50.06 3.98 -40.49
N THR A 397 -49.24 4.34 -41.46
CA THR A 397 -47.86 3.90 -41.62
C THR A 397 -47.02 4.27 -40.41
N VAL A 398 -46.46 3.25 -39.77
CA VAL A 398 -45.45 3.38 -38.68
C VAL A 398 -44.11 3.76 -39.32
N PRO A 399 -43.45 4.84 -38.89
CA PRO A 399 -42.09 5.14 -39.37
C PRO A 399 -41.08 4.17 -38.75
N PRO A 400 -39.98 3.83 -39.44
CA PRO A 400 -38.99 2.88 -38.96
C PRO A 400 -38.19 3.45 -37.82
N LYS A 401 -38.02 2.69 -36.72
CA LYS A 401 -37.10 2.96 -35.65
C LYS A 401 -35.68 3.06 -36.20
N LYS A 402 -35.05 4.23 -36.03
CA LYS A 402 -33.61 4.41 -36.24
C LYS A 402 -32.86 3.57 -35.22
N SER A 403 -32.13 2.60 -35.71
CA SER A 403 -31.09 1.87 -34.99
C SER A 403 -29.99 2.84 -34.60
N LEU A 404 -29.73 2.98 -33.30
CA LEU A 404 -28.55 3.69 -32.79
C LEU A 404 -27.32 2.81 -33.05
N ALA A 405 -26.32 3.40 -33.69
CA ALA A 405 -25.04 2.76 -33.94
C ALA A 405 -24.37 2.35 -32.62
N HIS A 406 -24.07 1.08 -32.49
CA HIS A 406 -23.16 0.56 -31.48
C HIS A 406 -21.73 1.04 -31.82
N THR A 407 -21.25 2.06 -31.14
CA THR A 407 -19.81 2.29 -31.03
C THR A 407 -19.30 1.47 -29.85
N GLY A 408 -19.16 0.17 -30.08
CA GLY A 408 -18.44 -0.70 -29.17
C GLY A 408 -16.94 -0.46 -29.31
N VAL A 409 -16.36 0.24 -28.38
CA VAL A 409 -14.92 0.20 -28.17
C VAL A 409 -14.61 -1.17 -27.55
N ASN A 410 -14.03 -2.07 -28.35
CA ASN A 410 -13.41 -3.28 -27.83
C ASN A 410 -12.22 -2.89 -26.96
N ALA A 411 -12.44 -2.77 -25.65
CA ALA A 411 -11.36 -2.79 -24.67
C ALA A 411 -10.90 -4.25 -24.56
N ALA A 412 -9.88 -4.62 -25.33
CA ALA A 412 -9.13 -5.84 -25.07
C ALA A 412 -8.43 -5.67 -23.71
N PRO A 413 -8.45 -6.67 -22.82
CA PRO A 413 -7.83 -6.56 -21.51
C PRO A 413 -6.31 -6.45 -21.66
N VAL A 414 -5.74 -5.34 -21.22
CA VAL A 414 -4.27 -5.15 -21.10
C VAL A 414 -3.80 -5.87 -19.84
N ILE A 415 -4.01 -7.18 -19.77
CA ILE A 415 -3.50 -8.04 -18.68
C ILE A 415 -2.08 -8.59 -18.99
N GLY A 416 -1.55 -8.30 -20.20
CA GLY A 416 -0.29 -8.90 -20.66
C GLY A 416 1.01 -8.18 -20.30
N LEU A 417 0.99 -6.93 -19.85
CA LEU A 417 2.22 -6.13 -19.73
C LEU A 417 2.86 -6.15 -18.32
N GLY A 418 2.12 -6.43 -17.27
CA GLY A 418 2.67 -6.54 -15.91
C GLY A 418 3.57 -7.77 -15.72
N ALA A 419 3.17 -8.91 -16.28
CA ALA A 419 3.94 -10.15 -16.18
C ALA A 419 5.23 -10.13 -17.03
N LEU A 420 5.27 -9.38 -18.11
CA LEU A 420 6.48 -9.22 -18.95
C LEU A 420 7.53 -8.30 -18.30
N GLY A 421 7.11 -7.31 -17.52
CA GLY A 421 8.04 -6.44 -16.77
C GLY A 421 8.78 -7.19 -15.68
N LEU A 422 8.11 -8.08 -14.96
CA LEU A 422 8.70 -8.92 -13.92
C LEU A 422 9.65 -9.97 -14.53
N ALA A 423 9.30 -10.58 -15.66
CA ALA A 423 10.14 -11.56 -16.32
C ALA A 423 11.42 -10.94 -16.90
N LEU A 424 11.38 -9.72 -17.42
CA LEU A 424 12.56 -8.99 -17.94
C LEU A 424 13.48 -8.52 -16.80
N GLY A 425 12.93 -8.08 -15.67
CA GLY A 425 13.70 -7.71 -14.48
C GLY A 425 14.50 -8.88 -13.92
N VAL A 426 13.90 -10.05 -13.81
CA VAL A 426 14.55 -11.28 -13.34
C VAL A 426 15.59 -11.80 -14.35
N ALA A 427 15.34 -11.69 -15.65
CA ALA A 427 16.29 -12.13 -16.68
C ALA A 427 17.55 -11.24 -16.73
N LEU A 428 17.42 -9.93 -16.50
CA LEU A 428 18.55 -9.00 -16.45
C LEU A 428 19.38 -9.19 -15.17
N MET A 429 18.77 -9.54 -14.03
CA MET A 429 19.51 -9.88 -12.82
C MET A 429 20.31 -11.18 -12.97
N ARG A 430 19.75 -12.21 -13.63
CA ARG A 430 20.48 -13.49 -13.87
C ARG A 430 21.69 -13.35 -14.76
N ARG A 431 21.68 -12.47 -15.75
CA ARG A 431 22.86 -12.22 -16.61
C ARG A 431 24.02 -11.53 -15.89
N ARG A 432 23.74 -10.81 -14.79
CA ARG A 432 24.80 -10.12 -14.01
C ARG A 432 25.39 -10.96 -12.88
N GLN A 433 24.81 -12.12 -12.56
CA GLN A 433 25.39 -13.06 -11.57
C GLN A 433 26.34 -14.08 -12.22
N GLN A 434 26.44 -14.12 -13.55
CA GLN A 434 27.33 -15.04 -14.30
C GLN A 434 28.48 -14.34 -15.02
N ALA A 435 28.68 -13.06 -14.82
CA ALA A 435 29.82 -12.26 -15.22
C ALA A 435 30.45 -11.61 -13.97
#